data_e8929b02fbaf75527c56fe49a91ecc15
#
_entry.id   e8929b02fbaf75527c56fe49a91ecc15
#
_cell.length_a   1.000
_cell.length_b   1.000
_cell.length_c   1.000
_cell.angle_alpha   90.00
_cell.angle_beta   90.00
_cell.angle_gamma   90.00
#
_symmetry.space_group_name_H-M   'P 1'
#
loop_
_entity.id
_entity.type
_entity.pdbx_description
1 polymer ?
#
loop_
_entity_poly.entity_id
_entity_poly.type
_entity_poly.pdbx_seq_one_letter_code
_entity_poly.pdbx_strand_id
1 'polypeptide(L)'
;DMEFVSSIGNFLTPALPSEPLVDLGLSVKWASCNLGASKPTEYGGYYQWAGTPDVSDKSIDLYWDNCPYHTGSRSSSGWTKYNTKSSYGTVDNKTVLEAKDDAASVALGGKWRIPTDTEWDELRNTSNCSWTWTSIDGVNGYKVQSKKSGYSDQWIFLPAAGYRFDYYLSNVGTYGFYWSSSLNTDYPN
;
A
#
# COMPACT_ATOMS: atom_id res chain seq x y z
N ASP A 1 -0.99 18.79 -5.35
CA ASP A 1 0.04 17.79 -5.64
C ASP A 1 0.19 16.91 -4.40
N MET A 2 -0.15 15.64 -4.53
CA MET A 2 -0.03 14.63 -3.47
C MET A 2 1.19 13.76 -3.72
N GLU A 3 1.89 13.43 -2.68
CA GLU A 3 3.18 12.74 -2.71
C GLU A 3 3.12 11.43 -1.90
N PHE A 4 3.83 10.37 -2.33
CA PHE A 4 3.84 9.06 -1.70
C PHE A 4 5.24 8.54 -1.45
N VAL A 5 5.64 8.22 -0.22
CA VAL A 5 6.94 7.63 0.13
C VAL A 5 6.97 6.84 1.42
N SER A 6 8.01 6.14 1.63
CA SER A 6 8.26 5.15 2.64
C SER A 6 9.31 5.48 3.69
N SER A 7 9.13 4.94 4.83
CA SER A 7 9.93 4.51 5.98
C SER A 7 9.96 5.36 7.24
N ILE A 8 9.83 4.70 8.40
CA ILE A 8 10.54 5.09 9.63
C ILE A 8 11.07 3.82 10.32
N GLY A 9 12.37 3.77 10.51
CA GLY A 9 13.04 3.02 11.57
C GLY A 9 13.80 4.02 12.43
N ASN A 10 13.94 3.74 13.71
CA ASN A 10 14.50 4.65 14.73
C ASN A 10 15.82 5.34 14.35
N PHE A 11 15.86 6.66 14.57
CA PHE A 11 17.02 7.50 14.88
C PHE A 11 18.09 7.81 13.83
N LEU A 12 17.89 7.50 12.58
CA LEU A 12 18.57 8.22 11.48
C LEU A 12 17.57 8.20 10.33
N THR A 13 17.05 9.36 9.97
CA THR A 13 16.25 9.50 8.74
C THR A 13 17.09 8.95 7.59
N PRO A 14 16.73 7.81 6.98
CA PRO A 14 17.38 7.43 5.72
C PRO A 14 17.19 8.58 4.75
N ALA A 15 18.24 8.94 4.03
CA ALA A 15 18.11 9.91 2.96
C ALA A 15 17.02 9.39 2.01
N LEU A 16 15.98 10.19 1.79
CA LEU A 16 14.96 9.91 0.79
C LEU A 16 15.65 9.62 -0.56
N PRO A 17 15.12 8.72 -1.40
CA PRO A 17 15.60 8.56 -2.76
C PRO A 17 15.73 9.93 -3.43
N SER A 18 16.77 10.16 -4.21
CA SER A 18 17.04 11.45 -4.86
C SER A 18 15.89 11.95 -5.75
N GLU A 19 15.00 11.03 -6.15
CA GLU A 19 13.73 11.34 -6.82
C GLU A 19 12.63 10.43 -6.25
N PRO A 20 11.96 10.85 -5.17
CA PRO A 20 10.94 10.04 -4.51
C PRO A 20 9.63 9.95 -5.30
N LEU A 21 9.43 10.83 -6.28
CA LEU A 21 8.19 11.02 -7.02
C LEU A 21 8.34 10.68 -8.49
N VAL A 22 7.42 9.87 -9.00
CA VAL A 22 7.26 9.59 -10.42
C VAL A 22 5.94 10.17 -10.90
N ASP A 23 6.02 11.10 -11.85
CA ASP A 23 4.86 11.66 -12.51
C ASP A 23 4.54 10.84 -13.77
N LEU A 24 3.47 10.06 -13.70
CA LEU A 24 3.00 9.25 -14.83
C LEU A 24 1.99 10.00 -15.71
N GLY A 25 1.75 11.30 -15.47
CA GLY A 25 0.70 12.08 -16.12
C GLY A 25 -0.71 11.66 -15.70
N LEU A 26 -0.86 11.09 -14.49
CA LEU A 26 -2.11 10.68 -13.86
C LEU A 26 -2.59 11.76 -12.87
N SER A 27 -3.73 11.49 -12.24
CA SER A 27 -4.32 12.42 -11.25
C SER A 27 -3.43 12.65 -10.03
N VAL A 28 -2.57 11.68 -9.70
CA VAL A 28 -1.59 11.76 -8.61
C VAL A 28 -0.22 11.29 -9.09
N LYS A 29 0.83 11.75 -8.39
CA LYS A 29 2.19 11.23 -8.57
C LYS A 29 2.38 9.99 -7.69
N TRP A 30 3.24 9.09 -8.12
CA TRP A 30 3.49 7.80 -7.47
C TRP A 30 4.86 7.78 -6.81
N ALA A 31 5.00 6.98 -5.76
CA ALA A 31 6.29 6.71 -5.17
C ALA A 31 7.19 5.92 -6.14
N SER A 32 8.48 6.20 -6.12
CA SER A 32 9.47 5.42 -6.88
C SER A 32 9.71 4.03 -6.31
N CYS A 33 9.35 3.78 -5.04
CA CYS A 33 9.55 2.51 -4.33
C CYS A 33 8.48 2.28 -3.25
N ASN A 34 8.40 1.06 -2.74
CA ASN A 34 7.47 0.70 -1.68
C ASN A 34 7.79 1.38 -0.34
N LEU A 35 6.79 1.51 0.54
CA LEU A 35 6.94 2.01 1.91
C LEU A 35 7.96 1.13 2.67
N GLY A 36 9.02 1.73 3.23
CA GLY A 36 10.14 1.02 3.87
C GLY A 36 11.26 0.59 2.94
N ALA A 37 11.17 0.87 1.63
CA ALA A 37 12.21 0.62 0.66
C ALA A 37 13.03 1.87 0.36
N SER A 38 14.27 1.69 -0.10
CA SER A 38 15.16 2.75 -0.56
C SER A 38 15.35 2.77 -2.08
N LYS A 39 14.92 1.70 -2.76
CA LYS A 39 14.97 1.55 -4.22
C LYS A 39 13.79 0.72 -4.74
N PRO A 40 13.43 0.83 -6.03
CA PRO A 40 12.26 0.18 -6.61
C PRO A 40 12.22 -1.35 -6.47
N THR A 41 13.38 -2.00 -6.40
CA THR A 41 13.50 -3.46 -6.32
C THR A 41 13.46 -4.03 -4.90
N GLU A 42 13.38 -3.20 -3.88
CA GLU A 42 13.17 -3.63 -2.49
C GLU A 42 11.68 -3.81 -2.21
N TYR A 43 11.35 -4.84 -1.41
CA TYR A 43 9.96 -5.14 -1.08
C TYR A 43 9.32 -4.13 -0.13
N GLY A 44 10.13 -3.44 0.69
CA GLY A 44 9.65 -2.52 1.72
C GLY A 44 9.04 -3.21 2.92
N GLY A 45 8.29 -2.47 3.73
CA GLY A 45 7.57 -2.98 4.88
C GLY A 45 6.23 -3.63 4.50
N TYR A 46 5.68 -4.42 5.44
CA TYR A 46 4.35 -5.01 5.32
C TYR A 46 3.42 -4.34 6.34
N TYR A 47 2.20 -4.06 5.94
CA TYR A 47 1.25 -3.29 6.76
C TYR A 47 -0.12 -3.96 6.75
N GLN A 48 -0.80 -3.95 7.89
CA GLN A 48 -2.23 -4.25 7.93
C GLN A 48 -3.00 -3.04 7.40
N TRP A 49 -4.17 -3.27 6.83
CA TRP A 49 -5.05 -2.17 6.44
C TRP A 49 -5.48 -1.37 7.68
N ALA A 50 -5.45 -0.04 7.62
CA ALA A 50 -5.62 0.87 8.75
C ALA A 50 -4.57 0.73 9.88
N GLY A 51 -3.52 -0.07 9.66
CA GLY A 51 -2.39 -0.23 10.58
C GLY A 51 -1.17 0.56 10.12
N THR A 52 -0.55 1.27 11.05
CA THR A 52 0.60 2.14 10.73
C THR A 52 1.97 1.51 11.06
N PRO A 53 2.11 0.55 11.98
CA PRO A 53 3.38 -0.14 12.18
C PRO A 53 3.72 -1.08 11.03
N ASP A 54 5.00 -1.19 10.70
CA ASP A 54 5.51 -2.27 9.87
C ASP A 54 5.39 -3.61 10.62
N VAL A 55 4.75 -4.58 9.98
CA VAL A 55 4.52 -5.92 10.52
C VAL A 55 5.35 -6.98 9.77
N SER A 56 6.53 -6.62 9.26
CA SER A 56 7.46 -7.55 8.61
C SER A 56 7.99 -8.63 9.55
N ASP A 57 7.99 -8.37 10.86
CA ASP A 57 8.38 -9.35 11.88
C ASP A 57 7.39 -10.52 11.91
N LYS A 58 7.88 -11.71 11.57
CA LYS A 58 7.08 -12.94 11.50
C LYS A 58 6.67 -13.49 12.86
N SER A 59 7.15 -12.94 13.96
CA SER A 59 6.69 -13.29 15.32
C SER A 59 5.32 -12.66 15.64
N ILE A 60 4.88 -11.69 14.86
CA ILE A 60 3.59 -11.00 15.03
C ILE A 60 2.49 -11.84 14.36
N ASP A 61 1.49 -12.25 15.13
CA ASP A 61 0.26 -12.86 14.63
C ASP A 61 -0.58 -11.79 13.91
N LEU A 62 -0.89 -12.01 12.63
CA LEU A 62 -1.68 -11.10 11.80
C LEU A 62 -3.06 -11.70 11.49
N TYR A 63 -3.78 -12.11 12.52
CA TYR A 63 -5.17 -12.54 12.39
C TYR A 63 -6.14 -11.40 12.80
N TRP A 64 -7.45 -11.60 12.65
CA TRP A 64 -8.46 -10.54 12.92
C TRP A 64 -8.41 -9.97 14.32
N ASP A 65 -8.11 -10.77 15.32
CA ASP A 65 -7.98 -10.35 16.72
C ASP A 65 -6.82 -9.34 16.96
N ASN A 66 -5.87 -9.25 16.03
CA ASN A 66 -4.78 -8.28 16.04
C ASN A 66 -4.92 -7.18 14.97
N CYS A 67 -6.05 -7.14 14.23
CA CYS A 67 -6.29 -6.07 13.27
C CYS A 67 -6.60 -4.75 13.99
N PRO A 68 -6.14 -3.62 13.43
CA PRO A 68 -6.55 -2.31 13.92
C PRO A 68 -8.08 -2.18 13.92
N TYR A 69 -8.61 -1.56 14.98
CA TYR A 69 -10.06 -1.33 15.12
C TYR A 69 -10.93 -2.58 15.18
N HIS A 70 -10.37 -3.74 15.52
CA HIS A 70 -11.11 -4.96 15.81
C HIS A 70 -11.16 -5.25 17.33
N THR A 71 -12.25 -5.84 17.83
CA THR A 71 -12.46 -6.10 19.27
C THR A 71 -11.71 -7.31 19.81
N GLY A 72 -10.86 -7.94 19.00
CA GLY A 72 -9.99 -9.05 19.45
C GLY A 72 -10.64 -10.42 19.49
N SER A 73 -11.67 -10.67 18.69
CA SER A 73 -12.22 -12.01 18.50
C SER A 73 -11.85 -12.58 17.12
N ARG A 74 -11.61 -13.88 17.01
CA ARG A 74 -11.41 -14.56 15.73
C ARG A 74 -12.72 -14.69 14.93
N SER A 75 -13.35 -13.55 14.64
CA SER A 75 -14.63 -13.42 13.96
C SER A 75 -14.57 -12.32 12.93
N SER A 76 -15.34 -12.43 11.87
CA SER A 76 -15.53 -11.36 10.89
C SER A 76 -16.34 -10.18 11.43
N SER A 77 -16.90 -10.28 12.64
CA SER A 77 -17.61 -9.21 13.33
C SER A 77 -16.76 -8.66 14.49
N GLY A 78 -17.01 -7.42 14.87
CA GLY A 78 -16.26 -6.77 15.96
C GLY A 78 -15.49 -5.53 15.53
N TRP A 79 -15.71 -5.05 14.31
CA TRP A 79 -15.10 -3.83 13.81
C TRP A 79 -15.68 -2.59 14.50
N THR A 80 -14.83 -1.71 14.92
CA THR A 80 -15.18 -0.48 15.67
C THR A 80 -14.97 0.79 14.85
N LYS A 81 -14.35 0.67 13.67
CA LYS A 81 -14.10 1.75 12.72
C LYS A 81 -14.02 1.21 11.29
N TYR A 82 -14.23 2.09 10.32
CA TYR A 82 -14.22 1.74 8.89
C TYR A 82 -15.22 0.63 8.55
N ASN A 83 -16.44 0.78 9.04
CA ASN A 83 -17.48 -0.20 8.84
C ASN A 83 -18.79 0.46 8.39
N THR A 84 -19.37 -0.08 7.31
CA THR A 84 -20.64 0.39 6.71
C THR A 84 -21.80 -0.57 6.97
N LYS A 85 -21.55 -1.74 7.59
CA LYS A 85 -22.57 -2.79 7.78
C LYS A 85 -22.64 -3.22 9.25
N SER A 86 -23.81 -3.13 9.85
CA SER A 86 -24.04 -3.50 11.26
C SER A 86 -23.76 -4.97 11.58
N SER A 87 -23.77 -5.86 10.57
CA SER A 87 -23.40 -7.27 10.72
C SER A 87 -21.92 -7.47 11.07
N TYR A 88 -21.07 -6.50 10.78
CA TYR A 88 -19.63 -6.57 11.05
C TYR A 88 -19.20 -5.78 12.29
N GLY A 89 -20.09 -5.02 12.92
CA GLY A 89 -19.75 -4.27 14.15
C GLY A 89 -20.34 -2.86 14.20
N THR A 90 -19.62 -1.94 14.81
CA THR A 90 -20.03 -0.53 14.91
C THR A 90 -19.94 0.16 13.56
N VAL A 91 -21.04 0.73 13.10
CA VAL A 91 -21.10 1.47 11.81
C VAL A 91 -20.65 2.91 12.02
N ASP A 92 -19.59 3.34 11.34
CA ASP A 92 -19.13 4.73 11.30
C ASP A 92 -19.19 5.35 9.89
N ASN A 93 -19.50 4.53 8.88
CA ASN A 93 -19.60 4.91 7.46
C ASN A 93 -18.31 5.55 6.87
N LYS A 94 -17.16 5.35 7.48
CA LYS A 94 -15.90 5.80 6.92
C LYS A 94 -15.43 4.79 5.88
N THR A 95 -15.21 5.28 4.67
CA THR A 95 -14.85 4.44 3.50
C THR A 95 -13.45 4.73 2.95
N VAL A 96 -12.71 5.65 3.57
CA VAL A 96 -11.33 5.97 3.21
C VAL A 96 -10.53 6.16 4.48
N LEU A 97 -9.27 5.69 4.50
CA LEU A 97 -8.37 5.86 5.64
C LEU A 97 -8.19 7.32 6.00
N GLU A 98 -8.30 7.63 7.29
CA GLU A 98 -7.86 8.91 7.84
C GLU A 98 -6.33 8.95 7.90
N ALA A 99 -5.72 10.11 7.77
CA ALA A 99 -4.26 10.27 7.72
C ALA A 99 -3.51 9.62 8.90
N LYS A 100 -4.13 9.58 10.08
CA LYS A 100 -3.55 8.94 11.27
C LYS A 100 -3.53 7.40 11.23
N ASP A 101 -4.30 6.80 10.32
CA ASP A 101 -4.47 5.36 10.14
C ASP A 101 -3.89 4.88 8.80
N ASP A 102 -3.32 5.80 8.04
CA ASP A 102 -2.65 5.56 6.78
C ASP A 102 -1.14 5.47 7.02
N ALA A 103 -0.56 4.30 6.76
CA ALA A 103 0.86 4.04 7.04
C ALA A 103 1.80 5.01 6.32
N ALA A 104 1.49 5.39 5.07
CA ALA A 104 2.30 6.33 4.32
C ALA A 104 2.20 7.75 4.91
N SER A 105 0.99 8.18 5.27
CA SER A 105 0.77 9.49 5.90
C SER A 105 1.49 9.61 7.24
N VAL A 106 1.45 8.56 8.07
CA VAL A 106 2.10 8.54 9.38
C VAL A 106 3.61 8.47 9.26
N ALA A 107 4.11 7.61 8.37
CA ALA A 107 5.55 7.41 8.21
C ALA A 107 6.25 8.64 7.63
N LEU A 108 5.61 9.37 6.72
CA LEU A 108 6.27 10.37 5.88
C LEU A 108 5.73 11.77 6.07
N GLY A 109 4.53 11.86 6.61
CA GLY A 109 3.86 13.13 6.77
C GLY A 109 3.56 13.83 5.45
N GLY A 110 3.30 15.14 5.52
CA GLY A 110 3.05 15.95 4.34
C GLY A 110 1.79 15.56 3.59
N LYS A 111 1.94 15.34 2.29
CA LYS A 111 0.83 14.99 1.39
C LYS A 111 0.82 13.50 0.99
N TRP A 112 1.67 12.69 1.61
CA TRP A 112 1.80 11.27 1.30
C TRP A 112 0.65 10.46 1.89
N ARG A 113 0.16 9.48 1.15
CA ARG A 113 -0.89 8.55 1.58
C ARG A 113 -0.90 7.28 0.72
N ILE A 114 -1.59 6.26 1.16
CA ILE A 114 -1.91 5.08 0.34
C ILE A 114 -2.89 5.51 -0.77
N PRO A 115 -2.74 5.04 -2.03
CA PRO A 115 -3.65 5.37 -3.12
C PRO A 115 -5.08 4.92 -2.83
N THR A 116 -6.06 5.66 -3.32
CA THR A 116 -7.45 5.23 -3.35
C THR A 116 -7.69 4.16 -4.43
N ASP A 117 -8.81 3.46 -4.36
CA ASP A 117 -9.20 2.48 -5.37
C ASP A 117 -9.35 3.12 -6.77
N THR A 118 -9.92 4.33 -6.83
CA THR A 118 -10.03 5.10 -8.08
C THR A 118 -8.66 5.42 -8.69
N GLU A 119 -7.64 5.73 -7.89
CA GLU A 119 -6.29 5.98 -8.37
C GLU A 119 -5.59 4.69 -8.82
N TRP A 120 -5.86 3.57 -8.14
CA TRP A 120 -5.46 2.26 -8.60
C TRP A 120 -6.13 1.89 -9.93
N ASP A 121 -7.41 2.20 -10.11
CA ASP A 121 -8.12 1.99 -11.38
C ASP A 121 -7.54 2.85 -12.50
N GLU A 122 -7.20 4.11 -12.21
CA GLU A 122 -6.53 4.97 -13.16
C GLU A 122 -5.18 4.40 -13.61
N LEU A 123 -4.37 3.89 -12.67
CA LEU A 123 -3.08 3.25 -12.93
C LEU A 123 -3.23 1.94 -13.73
N ARG A 124 -4.25 1.14 -13.41
CA ARG A 124 -4.55 -0.14 -14.08
C ARG A 124 -5.17 0.03 -15.47
N ASN A 125 -5.72 1.20 -15.77
CA ASN A 125 -6.33 1.45 -17.07
C ASN A 125 -5.28 1.37 -18.19
N THR A 126 -5.46 0.41 -19.10
CA THR A 126 -4.53 0.12 -20.18
C THR A 126 -4.41 1.25 -21.23
N SER A 127 -5.31 2.23 -21.20
CA SER A 127 -5.17 3.47 -21.99
C SER A 127 -4.21 4.46 -21.33
N ASN A 128 -3.98 4.36 -20.03
CA ASN A 128 -3.10 5.25 -19.27
C ASN A 128 -1.69 4.68 -19.12
N CYS A 129 -1.60 3.38 -18.78
CA CYS A 129 -0.32 2.72 -18.50
C CYS A 129 -0.24 1.33 -19.16
N SER A 130 0.99 0.90 -19.44
CA SER A 130 1.30 -0.49 -19.80
C SER A 130 1.88 -1.22 -18.58
N TRP A 131 1.43 -2.45 -18.37
CA TRP A 131 1.89 -3.32 -17.30
C TRP A 131 2.68 -4.48 -17.90
N THR A 132 3.97 -4.57 -17.59
CA THR A 132 4.86 -5.61 -18.11
C THR A 132 5.44 -6.37 -16.93
N TRP A 133 5.11 -7.67 -16.83
CA TRP A 133 5.78 -8.57 -15.89
C TRP A 133 7.24 -8.74 -16.30
N THR A 134 8.16 -8.48 -15.40
CA THR A 134 9.59 -8.53 -15.69
C THR A 134 10.41 -8.77 -14.42
N SER A 135 11.71 -8.92 -14.56
CA SER A 135 12.66 -8.93 -13.46
C SER A 135 13.63 -7.76 -13.59
N ILE A 136 13.80 -6.99 -12.51
CA ILE A 136 14.78 -5.91 -12.40
C ILE A 136 15.70 -6.26 -11.21
N ASP A 137 17.02 -6.27 -11.43
CA ASP A 137 18.03 -6.67 -10.44
C ASP A 137 17.73 -8.02 -9.77
N GLY A 138 17.15 -8.97 -10.51
CA GLY A 138 16.77 -10.30 -10.01
C GLY A 138 15.47 -10.34 -9.23
N VAL A 139 14.74 -9.22 -9.09
CA VAL A 139 13.46 -9.12 -8.40
C VAL A 139 12.32 -9.09 -9.42
N ASN A 140 11.40 -10.05 -9.30
CA ASN A 140 10.20 -10.11 -10.15
C ASN A 140 9.17 -9.08 -9.75
N GLY A 141 8.42 -8.56 -10.71
CA GLY A 141 7.36 -7.61 -10.48
C GLY A 141 6.76 -7.05 -11.77
N TYR A 142 5.91 -6.06 -11.62
CA TYR A 142 5.38 -5.31 -12.74
C TYR A 142 6.10 -3.98 -12.94
N LYS A 143 6.67 -3.77 -14.13
CA LYS A 143 7.00 -2.44 -14.62
C LYS A 143 5.73 -1.81 -15.15
N VAL A 144 5.30 -0.71 -14.56
CA VAL A 144 4.13 0.07 -14.97
C VAL A 144 4.63 1.36 -15.62
N GLN A 145 4.46 1.47 -16.90
CA GLN A 145 4.97 2.60 -17.71
C GLN A 145 3.84 3.43 -18.28
N SER A 146 3.96 4.74 -18.17
CA SER A 146 2.98 5.68 -18.69
C SER A 146 2.85 5.60 -20.21
N LYS A 147 1.61 5.73 -20.70
CA LYS A 147 1.28 5.95 -22.12
C LYS A 147 0.85 7.37 -22.40
N LYS A 148 0.86 8.26 -21.39
CA LYS A 148 0.45 9.65 -21.53
C LYS A 148 1.50 10.43 -22.35
N SER A 149 1.04 11.30 -23.22
CA SER A 149 1.91 12.20 -23.98
C SER A 149 2.72 13.08 -23.04
N GLY A 150 4.04 13.11 -23.23
CA GLY A 150 4.98 13.82 -22.37
C GLY A 150 5.46 13.05 -21.14
N TYR A 151 4.92 11.82 -20.88
CA TYR A 151 5.29 10.99 -19.74
C TYR A 151 5.70 9.56 -20.13
N SER A 152 5.85 9.25 -21.40
CA SER A 152 6.06 7.89 -21.91
C SER A 152 7.39 7.25 -21.51
N ASP A 153 8.33 8.02 -20.99
CA ASP A 153 9.59 7.58 -20.40
C ASP A 153 9.49 7.29 -18.90
N GLN A 154 8.38 7.73 -18.27
CA GLN A 154 8.15 7.58 -16.83
C GLN A 154 7.55 6.22 -16.49
N TRP A 155 8.06 5.58 -15.47
CA TRP A 155 7.58 4.28 -15.00
C TRP A 155 7.84 4.08 -13.51
N ILE A 156 7.05 3.20 -12.90
CA ILE A 156 7.29 2.66 -11.55
C ILE A 156 7.45 1.15 -11.63
N PHE A 157 8.06 0.58 -10.59
CA PHE A 157 8.16 -0.87 -10.42
C PHE A 157 7.40 -1.29 -9.17
N LEU A 158 6.54 -2.27 -9.33
CA LEU A 158 5.77 -2.90 -8.25
C LEU A 158 6.33 -4.31 -8.05
N PRO A 159 7.27 -4.52 -7.11
CA PRO A 159 7.87 -5.83 -6.90
C PRO A 159 6.86 -6.84 -6.38
N ALA A 160 7.06 -8.11 -6.72
CA ALA A 160 6.25 -9.22 -6.24
C ALA A 160 6.61 -9.54 -4.77
N ALA A 161 6.25 -8.64 -3.86
CA ALA A 161 6.58 -8.70 -2.44
C ALA A 161 5.82 -9.80 -1.68
N GLY A 162 4.82 -10.45 -2.29
CA GLY A 162 3.95 -11.38 -1.58
C GLY A 162 3.01 -10.67 -0.61
N TYR A 163 2.60 -11.40 0.43
CA TYR A 163 1.76 -10.88 1.52
C TYR A 163 2.07 -11.57 2.85
N ARG A 164 1.79 -10.88 3.93
CA ARG A 164 1.81 -11.42 5.29
C ARG A 164 0.40 -11.89 5.68
N PHE A 165 0.31 -13.10 6.22
CA PHE A 165 -0.89 -13.63 6.82
C PHE A 165 -0.49 -14.52 8.00
N ASP A 166 -1.09 -14.31 9.15
CA ASP A 166 -0.70 -14.98 10.39
C ASP A 166 0.83 -14.81 10.61
N TYR A 167 1.56 -15.88 10.88
CA TYR A 167 3.03 -15.89 11.01
C TYR A 167 3.77 -16.07 9.67
N TYR A 168 3.06 -16.14 8.54
CA TYR A 168 3.63 -16.51 7.26
C TYR A 168 3.82 -15.31 6.31
N LEU A 169 4.92 -15.36 5.58
CA LEU A 169 5.14 -14.56 4.39
C LEU A 169 5.00 -15.46 3.16
N SER A 170 4.05 -15.17 2.29
CA SER A 170 3.66 -16.04 1.19
C SER A 170 3.79 -15.34 -0.16
N ASN A 171 3.98 -16.14 -1.23
CA ASN A 171 3.97 -15.70 -2.64
C ASN A 171 5.02 -14.66 -3.02
N VAL A 172 6.08 -14.50 -2.25
CA VAL A 172 7.22 -13.64 -2.61
C VAL A 172 7.82 -14.09 -3.95
N GLY A 173 8.08 -13.14 -4.84
CA GLY A 173 8.60 -13.37 -6.18
C GLY A 173 7.55 -13.84 -7.21
N THR A 174 6.29 -14.05 -6.77
CA THR A 174 5.19 -14.53 -7.63
C THR A 174 4.03 -13.54 -7.72
N TYR A 175 3.64 -12.94 -6.59
CA TYR A 175 2.57 -11.95 -6.51
C TYR A 175 2.99 -10.74 -5.65
N GLY A 176 2.41 -9.58 -5.93
CA GLY A 176 2.46 -8.41 -5.07
C GLY A 176 1.03 -8.02 -4.65
N PHE A 177 0.81 -7.78 -3.35
CA PHE A 177 -0.46 -7.34 -2.80
C PHE A 177 -0.30 -5.93 -2.24
N TYR A 178 -1.04 -5.00 -2.81
CA TYR A 178 -0.93 -3.57 -2.52
C TYR A 178 -2.26 -3.03 -2.04
N TRP A 179 -2.25 -2.38 -0.90
CA TRP A 179 -3.45 -1.80 -0.32
C TRP A 179 -3.97 -0.60 -1.10
N SER A 180 -5.29 -0.47 -1.14
CA SER A 180 -5.99 0.78 -1.36
C SER A 180 -6.33 1.43 -0.03
N SER A 181 -6.35 2.76 0.04
CA SER A 181 -6.89 3.47 1.20
C SER A 181 -8.42 3.45 1.26
N SER A 182 -9.08 2.98 0.19
CA SER A 182 -10.53 2.84 0.13
C SER A 182 -10.97 1.52 0.75
N LEU A 183 -12.01 1.55 1.59
CA LEU A 183 -12.66 0.38 2.16
C LEU A 183 -13.39 -0.41 1.06
N ASN A 184 -13.25 -1.72 1.06
CA ASN A 184 -14.19 -2.57 0.34
C ASN A 184 -15.53 -2.61 1.11
N THR A 185 -16.54 -1.91 0.60
CA THR A 185 -17.83 -1.81 1.28
C THR A 185 -18.68 -3.09 1.20
N ASP A 186 -18.34 -4.01 0.31
CA ASP A 186 -19.01 -5.31 0.21
C ASP A 186 -18.47 -6.29 1.26
N TYR A 187 -17.20 -6.19 1.55
CA TYR A 187 -16.48 -6.99 2.56
C TYR A 187 -15.59 -6.05 3.38
N PRO A 188 -16.16 -5.30 4.37
CA PRO A 188 -15.41 -4.33 5.17
C PRO A 188 -14.58 -5.03 6.28
N ASN A 189 -13.80 -6.02 5.91
CA ASN A 189 -12.95 -6.82 6.79
C ASN A 189 -11.68 -7.30 6.06
#